data_dbcf2540331c10502876fc7a805ebbe9
#
_entry.id   dbcf2540331c10502876fc7a805ebbe9
#
_cell.length_a   1.000
_cell.length_b   1.000
_cell.length_c   1.000
_cell.angle_alpha   90.00
_cell.angle_beta   90.00
_cell.angle_gamma   90.00
#
_symmetry.space_group_name_H-M   'P 1'
#
loop_
_entity.id
_entity.type
_entity.pdbx_description
1 polymer ?
#
loop_
_entity_poly.entity_id
_entity_poly.type
_entity_poly.pdbx_seq_one_letter_code
_entity_poly.pdbx_strand_id
1 'polypeptide(L)'
;PYAHTLEGRNGDTRGGRHNIPNIGIFLWRLRAQPLGQGVPGEADADFISARDSGAGWWAMHPAGVDAPLFNRPRTLTGGALTQAAQAAREDNVSAPLRSLALHAELERLRAGMAEPPPVFMTAQQPGLRVFAQLAGESLPVEIPRERLWICEIPNAVTLPVPPRAAALDVRRGRIAFPAAANVQQVWLQAAHGSVADMGGGPYDRGDALRAASASLS
;
A
#
# COMPACT_ATOMS: atom_id res chain seq x y z
N PRO A 1 -12.50 5.47 -22.81
CA PRO A 1 -11.70 6.23 -23.75
C PRO A 1 -11.09 5.27 -24.75
N TYR A 2 -11.36 5.51 -26.05
CA TYR A 2 -10.75 4.72 -27.11
C TYR A 2 -9.33 5.23 -27.31
N ALA A 3 -8.36 4.31 -27.37
CA ALA A 3 -7.01 4.67 -27.74
C ALA A 3 -6.96 4.99 -29.23
N HIS A 4 -6.56 6.19 -29.55
CA HIS A 4 -6.29 6.60 -30.93
C HIS A 4 -4.86 6.22 -31.27
N THR A 5 -4.69 5.33 -32.25
CA THR A 5 -3.36 5.00 -32.76
C THR A 5 -3.08 5.78 -34.04
N LEU A 6 -1.88 6.29 -34.15
CA LEU A 6 -1.40 6.93 -35.37
C LEU A 6 -1.23 5.85 -36.47
N GLU A 7 -1.76 6.12 -37.63
CA GLU A 7 -1.53 5.25 -38.79
C GLU A 7 -0.09 5.44 -39.30
N GLY A 8 0.75 4.43 -39.08
CA GLY A 8 2.17 4.48 -39.42
C GLY A 8 2.50 4.39 -40.91
N ARG A 9 1.50 4.41 -41.81
CA ARG A 9 1.71 4.19 -43.25
C ARG A 9 1.87 5.44 -44.09
N ASN A 10 1.29 6.55 -43.70
CA ASN A 10 1.35 7.77 -44.53
C ASN A 10 1.58 8.94 -43.64
N GLY A 11 2.68 9.51 -43.48
CA GLY A 11 3.02 10.67 -42.64
C GLY A 11 1.99 11.82 -42.59
N ASP A 12 0.73 11.55 -42.85
CA ASP A 12 -0.40 12.45 -42.74
C ASP A 12 -0.97 12.37 -41.31
N THR A 13 -0.63 13.39 -40.52
CA THR A 13 -1.02 13.54 -39.12
C THR A 13 -2.46 13.98 -38.91
N ARG A 14 -3.31 13.99 -39.93
CA ARG A 14 -4.67 14.55 -39.87
C ARG A 14 -5.76 13.59 -39.45
N GLY A 15 -5.46 12.52 -38.82
CA GLY A 15 -6.49 11.66 -38.27
C GLY A 15 -5.91 10.39 -37.70
N GLY A 16 -5.88 10.32 -36.40
CA GLY A 16 -5.72 9.02 -35.77
C GLY A 16 -6.80 8.08 -36.27
N ARG A 17 -6.45 7.11 -37.09
CA ARG A 17 -7.36 6.05 -37.50
C ARG A 17 -7.27 4.92 -36.49
N HIS A 18 -8.43 4.48 -36.06
CA HIS A 18 -8.60 3.33 -35.22
C HIS A 18 -8.45 2.09 -36.10
N ASN A 19 -7.72 1.15 -35.69
CA ASN A 19 -7.54 -0.21 -36.19
C ASN A 19 -6.11 -0.48 -36.66
N ILE A 20 -5.28 -0.79 -35.68
CA ILE A 20 -4.26 -1.78 -35.92
C ILE A 20 -4.97 -3.11 -35.71
N PRO A 21 -5.23 -3.91 -36.75
CA PRO A 21 -5.91 -5.17 -36.59
C PRO A 21 -5.11 -6.10 -35.69
N ASN A 22 -5.79 -6.79 -34.81
CA ASN A 22 -5.23 -7.77 -33.86
C ASN A 22 -4.38 -7.19 -32.70
N ILE A 23 -4.52 -5.91 -32.38
CA ILE A 23 -3.93 -5.32 -31.18
C ILE A 23 -5.03 -4.82 -30.26
N GLY A 24 -5.03 -5.33 -29.03
CA GLY A 24 -5.81 -4.80 -27.91
C GLY A 24 -4.90 -4.00 -26.97
N ILE A 25 -5.25 -2.74 -26.70
CA ILE A 25 -4.56 -1.93 -25.72
C ILE A 25 -5.40 -1.87 -24.46
N PHE A 26 -4.83 -2.38 -23.34
CA PHE A 26 -5.47 -2.38 -22.03
C PHE A 26 -4.74 -1.42 -21.13
N LEU A 27 -5.43 -0.41 -20.60
CA LEU A 27 -4.90 0.49 -19.60
C LEU A 27 -5.35 0.03 -18.22
N TRP A 28 -4.42 -0.41 -17.41
CA TRP A 28 -4.68 -0.81 -16.03
C TRP A 28 -4.28 0.32 -15.08
N ARG A 29 -5.24 0.85 -14.34
CA ARG A 29 -4.95 1.80 -13.28
C ARG A 29 -4.58 1.04 -12.01
N LEU A 30 -3.51 1.49 -11.36
CA LEU A 30 -3.07 0.95 -10.10
C LEU A 30 -3.77 1.67 -8.95
N ARG A 31 -4.30 0.90 -8.02
CA ARG A 31 -4.90 1.39 -6.79
C ARG A 31 -4.24 0.73 -5.60
N ALA A 32 -4.00 1.49 -4.55
CA ALA A 32 -3.65 0.92 -3.25
C ALA A 32 -4.94 0.54 -2.52
N GLN A 33 -5.13 -0.74 -2.32
CA GLN A 33 -6.23 -1.28 -1.53
C GLN A 33 -5.78 -1.36 -0.07
N PRO A 34 -6.37 -0.56 0.85
CA PRO A 34 -6.03 -0.66 2.26
C PRO A 34 -6.51 -2.01 2.83
N LEU A 35 -5.69 -2.60 3.67
CA LEU A 35 -5.95 -3.80 4.43
C LEU A 35 -5.90 -3.47 5.91
N GLY A 36 -7.02 -3.70 6.58
CA GLY A 36 -7.16 -3.45 8.01
C GLY A 36 -7.26 -1.97 8.40
N GLN A 37 -7.95 -1.73 9.50
CA GLN A 37 -8.13 -0.42 10.15
C GLN A 37 -8.41 -0.61 11.64
N GLY A 38 -8.28 0.46 12.43
CA GLY A 38 -8.53 0.42 13.87
C GLY A 38 -7.32 -0.08 14.68
N VAL A 39 -7.54 -0.40 15.93
CA VAL A 39 -6.53 -0.94 16.85
C VAL A 39 -7.01 -2.27 17.40
N PRO A 40 -6.14 -3.29 17.60
CA PRO A 40 -6.55 -4.56 18.21
C PRO A 40 -7.26 -4.33 19.54
N GLY A 41 -8.44 -4.96 19.66
CA GLY A 41 -9.29 -4.80 20.84
C GLY A 41 -10.43 -3.78 20.68
N GLU A 42 -10.44 -2.95 19.68
CA GLU A 42 -11.58 -2.10 19.31
C GLU A 42 -12.64 -2.92 18.57
N ALA A 43 -13.92 -2.60 18.79
CA ALA A 43 -15.04 -3.37 18.22
C ALA A 43 -15.08 -3.36 16.68
N ASP A 44 -14.63 -2.26 16.07
CA ASP A 44 -14.64 -2.06 14.62
C ASP A 44 -13.25 -2.24 13.98
N ALA A 45 -12.30 -2.81 14.73
CA ALA A 45 -10.96 -3.03 14.23
C ALA A 45 -10.94 -4.20 13.24
N ASP A 46 -10.40 -3.94 12.07
CA ASP A 46 -10.19 -4.94 11.03
C ASP A 46 -8.68 -5.13 10.80
N PHE A 47 -8.24 -6.36 10.85
CA PHE A 47 -6.83 -6.74 10.71
C PHE A 47 -6.65 -7.87 9.74
N ILE A 48 -5.60 -7.78 8.96
CA ILE A 48 -5.16 -8.90 8.17
C ILE A 48 -4.21 -9.75 9.01
N SER A 49 -4.56 -11.01 9.20
CA SER A 49 -3.66 -11.99 9.79
C SER A 49 -2.59 -12.37 8.78
N ALA A 50 -1.34 -12.16 9.13
CA ALA A 50 -0.23 -12.66 8.35
C ALA A 50 -0.19 -14.19 8.44
N ARG A 51 0.31 -14.83 7.40
CA ARG A 51 0.37 -16.28 7.30
C ARG A 51 1.79 -16.76 7.61
N ASP A 52 1.94 -17.60 8.60
CA ASP A 52 3.22 -18.24 8.92
C ASP A 52 3.68 -19.11 7.76
N SER A 53 4.92 -18.93 7.36
CA SER A 53 5.57 -19.71 6.30
C SER A 53 6.14 -21.05 6.81
N GLY A 54 6.27 -21.22 8.11
CA GLY A 54 7.01 -22.33 8.73
C GLY A 54 8.54 -22.22 8.56
N ALA A 55 9.05 -21.16 7.95
CA ALA A 55 10.48 -20.95 7.66
C ALA A 55 11.08 -19.74 8.39
N GLY A 56 10.43 -19.28 9.46
CA GLY A 56 10.88 -18.16 10.31
C GLY A 56 10.47 -16.77 9.81
N TRP A 57 9.56 -16.69 8.84
CA TRP A 57 8.96 -15.47 8.37
C TRP A 57 7.45 -15.63 8.15
N TRP A 58 6.74 -14.53 8.06
CA TRP A 58 5.30 -14.47 7.84
C TRP A 58 5.02 -13.75 6.53
N ALA A 59 4.12 -14.29 5.71
CA ALA A 59 3.60 -13.61 4.53
C ALA A 59 2.55 -12.59 4.97
N MET A 60 2.72 -11.35 4.54
CA MET A 60 1.80 -10.26 4.86
C MET A 60 0.55 -10.27 3.97
N HIS A 61 0.60 -10.95 2.83
CA HIS A 61 -0.57 -11.16 1.99
C HIS A 61 -1.44 -12.30 2.55
N PRO A 62 -2.79 -12.12 2.66
CA PRO A 62 -3.68 -13.14 3.28
C PRO A 62 -3.63 -14.51 2.59
N ALA A 63 -3.33 -14.55 1.29
CA ALA A 63 -3.16 -15.80 0.56
C ALA A 63 -1.82 -16.52 0.81
N GLY A 64 -0.91 -15.93 1.62
CA GLY A 64 0.40 -16.51 1.90
C GLY A 64 1.40 -16.40 0.75
N VAL A 65 1.15 -15.54 -0.23
CA VAL A 65 2.02 -15.32 -1.39
C VAL A 65 2.86 -14.06 -1.23
N ASP A 66 3.97 -14.02 -1.91
CA ASP A 66 4.79 -12.81 -2.01
C ASP A 66 4.03 -11.74 -2.80
N ALA A 67 3.85 -10.57 -2.21
CA ALA A 67 3.22 -9.43 -2.84
C ALA A 67 3.81 -8.13 -2.30
N PRO A 68 4.15 -7.16 -3.15
CA PRO A 68 4.71 -5.91 -2.70
C PRO A 68 3.69 -5.12 -1.88
N LEU A 69 4.17 -4.48 -0.82
CA LEU A 69 3.39 -3.52 -0.06
C LEU A 69 3.31 -2.19 -0.79
N PHE A 70 2.18 -1.54 -0.67
CA PHE A 70 1.90 -0.24 -1.28
C PHE A 70 1.84 0.85 -0.22
N ASN A 71 2.10 2.08 -0.63
CA ASN A 71 1.78 3.23 0.20
C ASN A 71 0.25 3.37 0.33
N ARG A 72 -0.19 4.10 1.35
CA ARG A 72 -1.59 4.54 1.49
C ARG A 72 -1.70 5.96 0.94
N PRO A 73 -2.25 6.16 -0.27
CA PRO A 73 -2.30 7.48 -0.88
C PRO A 73 -3.10 8.44 -0.02
N ARG A 74 -2.58 9.65 0.14
CA ARG A 74 -3.26 10.73 0.86
C ARG A 74 -3.91 11.66 -0.13
N THR A 75 -5.19 11.91 0.07
CA THR A 75 -5.91 12.93 -0.67
C THR A 75 -5.70 14.27 0.00
N LEU A 76 -5.25 15.26 -0.75
CA LEU A 76 -5.20 16.63 -0.28
C LEU A 76 -6.63 17.19 -0.22
N THR A 77 -7.03 17.73 0.92
CA THR A 77 -8.36 18.28 1.15
C THR A 77 -8.28 19.74 1.65
N GLY A 78 -9.26 20.54 1.30
CA GLY A 78 -9.41 21.91 1.83
C GLY A 78 -8.27 22.86 1.46
N GLY A 79 -7.76 23.61 2.46
CA GLY A 79 -6.72 24.63 2.28
C GLY A 79 -5.39 24.11 1.74
N ALA A 80 -5.11 22.81 1.86
CA ALA A 80 -3.95 22.18 1.26
C ALA A 80 -4.03 22.18 -0.28
N LEU A 81 -5.22 22.18 -0.86
CA LEU A 81 -5.40 22.28 -2.32
C LEU A 81 -5.02 23.65 -2.87
N THR A 82 -5.22 24.73 -2.11
CA THR A 82 -4.84 26.10 -2.51
C THR A 82 -3.33 26.33 -2.44
N GLN A 83 -2.62 25.58 -1.61
CA GLN A 83 -1.16 25.55 -1.59
C GLN A 83 -0.58 24.56 -2.59
N ALA A 84 -1.39 23.70 -3.15
CA ALA A 84 -1.01 22.62 -4.06
C ALA A 84 -0.89 23.07 -5.54
N ALA A 85 -0.40 24.25 -5.80
CA ALA A 85 0.33 24.52 -7.04
C ALA A 85 1.60 23.64 -7.14
N GLN A 86 1.72 22.67 -6.26
CA GLN A 86 2.83 21.73 -6.15
C GLN A 86 2.52 20.44 -6.90
N ALA A 87 3.52 19.92 -7.58
CA ALA A 87 3.45 18.59 -8.18
C ALA A 87 3.01 17.54 -7.13
N ALA A 88 2.24 16.54 -7.54
CA ALA A 88 1.85 15.43 -6.69
C ALA A 88 3.11 14.78 -6.07
N ARG A 89 3.05 14.52 -4.78
CA ARG A 89 4.11 13.88 -4.03
C ARG A 89 3.95 12.36 -4.11
N GLU A 90 4.99 11.63 -3.71
CA GLU A 90 4.96 10.17 -3.71
C GLU A 90 3.86 9.60 -2.79
N ASP A 91 3.50 10.31 -1.74
CA ASP A 91 2.43 9.96 -0.82
C ASP A 91 1.01 10.27 -1.36
N ASN A 92 0.86 10.86 -2.53
CA ASN A 92 -0.44 11.14 -3.13
C ASN A 92 -0.85 10.13 -4.23
N VAL A 93 0.03 9.25 -4.64
CA VAL A 93 -0.22 8.27 -5.70
C VAL A 93 -0.03 6.86 -5.21
N SER A 94 -0.83 5.94 -5.72
CA SER A 94 -0.69 4.51 -5.41
C SER A 94 0.58 3.96 -6.05
N ALA A 95 1.51 3.51 -5.24
CA ALA A 95 2.78 2.96 -5.70
C ALA A 95 3.31 1.91 -4.71
N PRO A 96 4.12 0.96 -5.16
CA PRO A 96 4.85 0.07 -4.26
C PRO A 96 5.77 0.87 -3.33
N LEU A 97 5.85 0.46 -2.06
CA LEU A 97 6.79 1.04 -1.10
C LEU A 97 8.23 0.79 -1.55
N ARG A 98 9.01 1.84 -1.63
CA ARG A 98 10.43 1.76 -2.00
C ARG A 98 11.29 1.48 -0.78
N SER A 99 11.96 0.32 -0.77
CA SER A 99 12.75 -0.16 0.37
C SER A 99 13.76 0.87 0.86
N LEU A 100 14.53 1.50 -0.04
CA LEU A 100 15.54 2.50 0.35
C LEU A 100 14.94 3.77 0.94
N ALA A 101 13.85 4.26 0.37
CA ALA A 101 13.19 5.47 0.86
C ALA A 101 12.58 5.23 2.24
N LEU A 102 11.92 4.10 2.42
CA LEU A 102 11.35 3.72 3.72
C LEU A 102 12.43 3.45 4.76
N HIS A 103 13.52 2.78 4.38
CA HIS A 103 14.67 2.57 5.26
C HIS A 103 15.25 3.91 5.75
N ALA A 104 15.53 4.83 4.84
CA ALA A 104 16.07 6.16 5.19
C ALA A 104 15.12 6.95 6.11
N GLU A 105 13.81 6.82 5.89
CA GLU A 105 12.80 7.45 6.75
C GLU A 105 12.82 6.86 8.17
N LEU A 106 12.84 5.52 8.28
CA LEU A 106 12.89 4.84 9.58
C LEU A 106 14.20 5.11 10.34
N GLU A 107 15.35 5.22 9.64
CA GLU A 107 16.61 5.61 10.28
C GLU A 107 16.54 7.01 10.87
N ARG A 108 15.96 7.96 10.15
CA ARG A 108 15.75 9.32 10.69
C ARG A 108 14.84 9.32 11.91
N LEU A 109 13.75 8.56 11.87
CA LEU A 109 12.84 8.41 13.00
C LEU A 109 13.56 7.83 14.23
N ARG A 110 14.42 6.82 14.05
CA ARG A 110 15.25 6.26 15.13
C ARG A 110 16.25 7.27 15.70
N ALA A 111 16.78 8.13 14.83
CA ALA A 111 17.67 9.20 15.25
C ALA A 111 16.95 10.40 15.89
N GLY A 112 15.61 10.36 16.00
CA GLY A 112 14.82 11.47 16.55
C GLY A 112 14.77 12.71 15.65
N MET A 113 15.07 12.56 14.36
CA MET A 113 15.08 13.67 13.41
C MET A 113 13.65 13.95 12.91
N ALA A 114 13.15 15.15 13.19
CA ALA A 114 11.80 15.57 12.78
C ALA A 114 11.73 16.05 11.33
N GLU A 115 12.86 16.55 10.80
CA GLU A 115 12.92 17.12 9.46
C GLU A 115 13.84 16.32 8.51
N PRO A 116 13.42 16.10 7.26
CA PRO A 116 12.09 16.36 6.70
C PRO A 116 11.03 15.43 7.32
N PRO A 117 9.77 15.86 7.36
CA PRO A 117 8.71 15.04 7.98
C PRO A 117 8.56 13.69 7.24
N PRO A 118 8.16 12.63 7.95
CA PRO A 118 7.99 11.32 7.35
C PRO A 118 6.90 11.36 6.26
N VAL A 119 7.16 10.65 5.17
CA VAL A 119 6.25 10.53 4.03
C VAL A 119 5.34 9.31 4.19
N PHE A 120 5.93 8.14 4.48
CA PHE A 120 5.21 6.88 4.55
C PHE A 120 4.76 6.51 5.96
N MET A 121 5.57 6.84 6.97
CA MET A 121 5.35 6.42 8.36
C MET A 121 4.99 7.61 9.26
N THR A 122 3.99 8.40 8.86
CA THR A 122 3.52 9.51 9.72
C THR A 122 2.86 9.00 10.99
N ALA A 123 2.83 9.83 12.02
CA ALA A 123 2.22 9.45 13.29
C ALA A 123 0.69 9.28 13.19
N GLN A 124 0.05 10.12 12.37
CA GLN A 124 -1.42 10.13 12.22
C GLN A 124 -1.92 9.01 11.31
N GLN A 125 -1.17 8.70 10.26
CA GLN A 125 -1.59 7.72 9.26
C GLN A 125 -0.36 6.98 8.72
N PRO A 126 0.22 6.06 9.50
CA PRO A 126 1.32 5.25 9.00
C PRO A 126 0.86 4.36 7.86
N GLY A 127 1.71 4.22 6.85
CA GLY A 127 1.44 3.35 5.70
C GLY A 127 1.40 1.87 6.07
N LEU A 128 2.03 1.52 7.18
CA LEU A 128 2.08 0.17 7.71
C LEU A 128 2.04 0.20 9.24
N ARG A 129 1.24 -0.67 9.83
CA ARG A 129 1.29 -1.02 11.27
C ARG A 129 1.40 -2.53 11.40
N VAL A 130 2.16 -2.97 12.35
CA VAL A 130 2.38 -4.38 12.65
C VAL A 130 2.02 -4.64 14.11
N PHE A 131 1.26 -5.68 14.35
CA PHE A 131 0.90 -6.14 15.69
C PHE A 131 1.33 -7.61 15.81
N ALA A 132 1.92 -7.96 16.92
CA ALA A 132 2.37 -9.31 17.19
C ALA A 132 1.87 -9.80 18.54
N GLN A 133 1.39 -11.02 18.58
CA GLN A 133 1.13 -11.70 19.82
C GLN A 133 2.38 -12.44 20.24
N LEU A 134 2.97 -11.98 21.33
CA LEU A 134 4.15 -12.59 21.92
C LEU A 134 3.73 -13.67 22.93
N ALA A 135 4.55 -14.69 23.14
CA ALA A 135 4.28 -15.70 24.12
C ALA A 135 4.16 -15.08 25.52
N GLY A 136 3.06 -15.37 26.22
CA GLY A 136 2.76 -14.83 27.55
C GLY A 136 1.98 -13.51 27.57
N GLU A 137 1.77 -12.88 26.41
CA GLU A 137 0.91 -11.70 26.30
C GLU A 137 -0.52 -12.12 25.95
N SER A 138 -1.50 -11.51 26.59
CA SER A 138 -2.92 -11.81 26.33
C SER A 138 -3.50 -11.03 25.15
N LEU A 139 -2.87 -9.92 24.78
CA LEU A 139 -3.29 -9.05 23.69
C LEU A 139 -2.13 -8.80 22.72
N PRO A 140 -2.43 -8.59 21.44
CA PRO A 140 -1.42 -8.19 20.45
C PRO A 140 -0.77 -6.87 20.83
N VAL A 141 0.55 -6.80 20.68
CA VAL A 141 1.34 -5.60 20.92
C VAL A 141 1.72 -4.98 19.59
N GLU A 142 1.53 -3.68 19.44
CA GLU A 142 2.01 -2.96 18.27
C GLU A 142 3.54 -2.88 18.29
N ILE A 143 4.15 -3.22 17.17
CA ILE A 143 5.59 -3.02 16.96
C ILE A 143 5.79 -1.56 16.54
N PRO A 144 6.45 -0.73 17.37
CA PRO A 144 6.69 0.67 17.04
C PRO A 144 7.41 0.79 15.69
N ARG A 145 7.04 1.80 14.90
CA ARG A 145 7.65 2.03 13.57
C ARG A 145 9.18 2.16 13.65
N GLU A 146 9.71 2.72 14.73
CA GLU A 146 11.15 2.86 14.99
C GLU A 146 11.85 1.50 15.16
N ARG A 147 11.08 0.43 15.38
CA ARG A 147 11.59 -0.95 15.52
C ARG A 147 11.36 -1.81 14.27
N LEU A 148 10.87 -1.23 13.18
CA LEU A 148 10.77 -1.89 11.89
C LEU A 148 12.08 -1.73 11.11
N TRP A 149 12.67 -2.84 10.69
CA TRP A 149 13.95 -2.87 9.97
C TRP A 149 13.72 -3.35 8.54
N ILE A 150 14.08 -2.53 7.58
CA ILE A 150 13.90 -2.86 6.16
C ILE A 150 15.08 -3.69 5.70
N CYS A 151 14.81 -4.89 5.19
CA CYS A 151 15.82 -5.78 4.63
C CYS A 151 15.18 -6.75 3.62
N GLU A 152 15.98 -7.52 2.94
CA GLU A 152 15.50 -8.70 2.19
C GLU A 152 15.34 -9.88 3.13
N ILE A 153 14.21 -10.59 3.02
CA ILE A 153 13.93 -11.80 3.78
C ILE A 153 13.96 -13.00 2.84
N PRO A 154 15.03 -13.83 2.89
CA PRO A 154 15.14 -15.02 2.07
C PRO A 154 14.13 -16.11 2.47
N ASN A 155 14.07 -17.20 1.71
CA ASN A 155 13.12 -18.28 1.97
C ASN A 155 13.39 -19.04 3.27
N ALA A 156 14.65 -19.10 3.70
CA ALA A 156 15.04 -19.64 5.01
C ALA A 156 15.76 -18.56 5.80
N VAL A 157 15.26 -18.23 6.98
CA VAL A 157 15.70 -17.03 7.71
C VAL A 157 16.51 -17.40 8.95
N THR A 158 17.73 -16.90 8.98
CA THR A 158 18.50 -16.69 10.22
C THR A 158 18.93 -15.22 10.30
N LEU A 159 17.98 -14.30 10.30
CA LEU A 159 18.31 -12.90 10.40
C LEU A 159 18.57 -12.50 11.86
N PRO A 160 19.64 -11.76 12.15
CA PRO A 160 19.90 -11.20 13.47
C PRO A 160 18.97 -10.00 13.67
N VAL A 161 17.69 -10.24 13.92
CA VAL A 161 16.71 -9.18 14.21
C VAL A 161 16.88 -8.75 15.68
N PRO A 162 17.00 -7.44 15.97
CA PRO A 162 17.11 -6.96 17.34
C PRO A 162 15.89 -7.35 18.19
N PRO A 163 16.04 -7.52 19.52
CA PRO A 163 14.92 -7.82 20.41
C PRO A 163 13.78 -6.82 20.29
N ARG A 164 12.55 -7.29 20.28
CA ARG A 164 11.32 -6.50 20.12
C ARG A 164 11.27 -5.66 18.82
N ALA A 165 12.02 -6.05 17.80
CA ALA A 165 12.00 -5.46 16.49
C ALA A 165 11.42 -6.46 15.48
N ALA A 166 11.06 -5.98 14.30
CA ALA A 166 10.64 -6.82 13.18
C ALA A 166 11.42 -6.45 11.92
N ALA A 167 11.92 -7.45 11.23
CA ALA A 167 12.50 -7.32 9.90
C ALA A 167 11.39 -7.34 8.85
N LEU A 168 11.45 -6.45 7.87
CA LEU A 168 10.40 -6.23 6.90
C LEU A 168 10.97 -6.18 5.48
N ASP A 169 10.48 -7.05 4.61
CA ASP A 169 10.71 -7.03 3.17
C ASP A 169 9.47 -6.49 2.46
N VAL A 170 9.47 -5.20 2.17
CA VAL A 170 8.33 -4.54 1.53
C VAL A 170 8.12 -4.94 0.07
N ARG A 171 9.15 -5.47 -0.59
CA ARG A 171 9.07 -5.91 -1.99
C ARG A 171 8.37 -7.25 -2.12
N ARG A 172 8.56 -8.13 -1.14
CA ARG A 172 7.93 -9.45 -1.10
C ARG A 172 6.73 -9.49 -0.14
N GLY A 173 6.55 -8.46 0.69
CA GLY A 173 5.50 -8.47 1.72
C GLY A 173 5.77 -9.56 2.76
N ARG A 174 6.98 -9.64 3.26
CA ARG A 174 7.38 -10.59 4.28
C ARG A 174 7.80 -9.88 5.56
N ILE A 175 7.55 -10.51 6.69
CA ILE A 175 7.98 -10.03 8.00
C ILE A 175 8.60 -11.18 8.80
N ALA A 176 9.68 -10.88 9.52
CA ALA A 176 10.34 -11.83 10.41
C ALA A 176 10.65 -11.19 11.76
N PHE A 177 10.67 -12.01 12.79
CA PHE A 177 10.96 -11.61 14.16
C PHE A 177 12.19 -12.34 14.68
N PRO A 178 12.83 -11.84 15.75
CA PRO A 178 13.87 -12.61 16.44
C PRO A 178 13.30 -13.94 16.91
N ALA A 179 14.03 -15.02 16.75
CA ALA A 179 13.59 -16.35 17.19
C ALA A 179 13.21 -16.38 18.69
N ALA A 180 13.90 -15.58 19.52
CA ALA A 180 13.61 -15.44 20.94
C ALA A 180 12.30 -14.71 21.25
N ALA A 181 11.67 -14.04 20.27
CA ALA A 181 10.40 -13.34 20.49
C ALA A 181 9.21 -14.29 20.61
N ASN A 182 9.37 -15.54 20.12
CA ASN A 182 8.34 -16.57 20.16
C ASN A 182 6.95 -16.05 19.76
N VAL A 183 6.88 -15.44 18.58
CA VAL A 183 5.66 -14.84 18.03
C VAL A 183 4.69 -15.94 17.63
N GLN A 184 3.48 -15.86 18.16
CA GLN A 184 2.42 -16.85 17.91
C GLN A 184 1.55 -16.44 16.72
N GLN A 185 1.26 -15.16 16.60
CA GLN A 185 0.43 -14.62 15.54
C GLN A 185 0.81 -13.18 15.21
N VAL A 186 0.65 -12.80 13.96
CA VAL A 186 0.97 -11.47 13.44
C VAL A 186 -0.24 -10.92 12.73
N TRP A 187 -0.58 -9.68 13.03
CA TRP A 187 -1.57 -8.91 12.30
C TRP A 187 -0.97 -7.65 11.74
N LEU A 188 -1.56 -7.14 10.70
CA LEU A 188 -1.07 -5.93 10.05
C LEU A 188 -2.20 -5.08 9.50
N GLN A 189 -1.89 -3.81 9.39
CA GLN A 189 -2.60 -2.84 8.59
C GLN A 189 -1.63 -2.31 7.55
N ALA A 190 -1.94 -2.51 6.28
CA ALA A 190 -1.06 -2.17 5.17
C ALA A 190 -1.89 -1.80 3.94
N ALA A 191 -1.26 -1.67 2.79
CA ALA A 191 -1.95 -1.61 1.51
C ALA A 191 -1.27 -2.53 0.50
N HIS A 192 -2.09 -3.13 -0.37
CA HIS A 192 -1.64 -3.89 -1.53
C HIS A 192 -2.00 -3.19 -2.83
N GLY A 193 -1.26 -3.48 -3.87
CA GLY A 193 -1.61 -3.06 -5.22
C GLY A 193 -2.79 -3.86 -5.75
N SER A 194 -3.76 -3.17 -6.30
CA SER A 194 -4.89 -3.77 -7.00
C SER A 194 -5.19 -2.99 -8.27
N VAL A 195 -5.89 -3.61 -9.19
CA VAL A 195 -6.42 -2.90 -10.36
C VAL A 195 -7.59 -2.02 -9.93
N ALA A 196 -7.65 -0.81 -10.44
CA ALA A 196 -8.79 0.08 -10.26
C ALA A 196 -9.69 0.02 -11.48
N ASP A 197 -10.97 0.31 -11.27
CA ASP A 197 -11.93 0.44 -12.35
C ASP A 197 -11.46 1.48 -13.35
N MET A 198 -11.58 1.14 -14.62
CA MET A 198 -11.36 2.07 -15.71
C MET A 198 -12.69 2.62 -16.19
N GLY A 199 -12.69 3.86 -16.63
CA GLY A 199 -13.82 4.68 -16.98
C GLY A 199 -14.96 4.09 -17.81
N GLY A 200 -15.16 2.80 -17.83
CA GLY A 200 -16.25 2.04 -18.45
C GLY A 200 -16.84 0.96 -17.55
N GLY A 201 -16.48 0.91 -16.28
CA GLY A 201 -17.02 -0.06 -15.33
C GLY A 201 -18.46 0.21 -14.90
N PRO A 202 -19.07 -0.70 -14.14
CA PRO A 202 -20.38 -0.50 -13.55
C PRO A 202 -20.31 0.60 -12.48
N TYR A 203 -20.58 1.81 -12.88
CA TYR A 203 -20.74 2.91 -11.93
C TYR A 203 -22.18 2.93 -11.42
N ASP A 204 -22.35 3.10 -10.13
CA ASP A 204 -23.63 3.52 -9.61
C ASP A 204 -23.92 4.95 -10.07
N ARG A 205 -24.80 5.08 -11.02
CA ARG A 205 -25.29 6.36 -11.56
C ARG A 205 -26.66 6.77 -10.99
N GLY A 206 -27.14 6.07 -9.98
CA GLY A 206 -28.43 6.32 -9.39
C GLY A 206 -28.66 7.76 -8.99
N ASP A 207 -27.69 8.41 -8.41
CA ASP A 207 -27.77 9.82 -8.01
C ASP A 207 -27.79 10.78 -9.21
N ALA A 208 -26.99 10.52 -10.23
CA ALA A 208 -26.99 11.34 -11.45
C ALA A 208 -28.31 11.20 -12.23
N LEU A 209 -28.90 10.01 -12.25
CA LEU A 209 -30.20 9.78 -12.88
C LEU A 209 -31.35 10.43 -12.10
N ARG A 210 -31.31 10.38 -10.78
CA ARG A 210 -32.28 11.08 -9.92
C ARG A 210 -32.21 12.60 -10.11
N ALA A 211 -31.01 13.16 -10.14
CA ALA A 211 -30.82 14.59 -10.39
C ALA A 211 -31.33 15.02 -11.77
N ALA A 212 -31.08 14.22 -12.81
CA ALA A 212 -31.55 14.49 -14.16
C ALA A 212 -33.08 14.41 -14.26
N SER A 213 -33.72 13.44 -13.61
CA SER A 213 -35.19 13.33 -13.61
C SER A 213 -35.87 14.46 -12.84
N ALA A 214 -35.25 14.95 -11.76
CA ALA A 214 -35.77 16.10 -11.00
C ALA A 214 -35.68 17.45 -11.76
N SER A 215 -34.76 17.55 -12.72
CA SER A 215 -34.61 18.75 -13.57
C SER A 215 -35.57 18.78 -14.76
N LEU A 216 -36.29 17.68 -15.04
CA LEU A 216 -37.27 17.55 -16.12
C LEU A 216 -38.74 17.66 -15.65
N SER A 217 -38.96 17.77 -14.35
CA SER A 217 -40.26 17.98 -13.72
C SER A 217 -40.43 19.44 -13.33
#